data_2df917a1220b98a0ed687a1996ae6dd0
#
_entry.id   2df917a1220b98a0ed687a1996ae6dd0
#
_cell.length_a   1.000
_cell.length_b   1.000
_cell.length_c   1.000
_cell.angle_alpha   90.00
_cell.angle_beta   90.00
_cell.angle_gamma   90.00
#
_symmetry.space_group_name_H-M   'P 1'
#
loop_
_entity.id
_entity.type
_entity.pdbx_description
1 polymer ?
#
loop_
_entity_poly.entity_id
_entity_poly.type
_entity_poly.pdbx_seq_one_letter_code
_entity_poly.pdbx_strand_id
1 'polypeptide(L)'
;DGSDNIVFFGGAGVSTESGVPDFRSVDGLYNQEYAYPPETILSHSFYRRNPEEFYRFYRNKMLFPNAKPNMAHKTLAKLEEMGKLKAVITQNIDGLHQAAGSKNVYELHGSVHRNHCQDCGKFYGFDQVYEMEGIPRCQCGGIIKPDVVLYEEGLDQKTIQLSVEAIAKADVLIIGGTSLAVYPAAGLVDYYRGNKLVLINKSKTQKDQRADLVINQPIGEVLGQVVEL
;
A
#
# COMPACT_ATOMS: atom_id res chain seq x y z
N ASP A 1 1.91 -23.34 -10.75
CA ASP A 1 0.82 -24.13 -11.35
C ASP A 1 0.10 -25.08 -10.37
N GLY A 2 0.63 -25.38 -9.21
CA GLY A 2 0.07 -26.38 -8.27
C GLY A 2 -0.65 -25.81 -7.07
N SER A 3 -0.98 -24.52 -7.01
CA SER A 3 -1.70 -23.92 -5.89
C SER A 3 -2.87 -23.05 -6.37
N ASP A 4 -3.98 -23.17 -5.66
CA ASP A 4 -5.17 -22.34 -5.82
C ASP A 4 -5.43 -21.49 -4.56
N ASN A 5 -4.46 -21.35 -3.67
CA ASN A 5 -4.55 -20.53 -2.46
C ASN A 5 -3.27 -19.68 -2.29
N ILE A 6 -3.09 -18.76 -3.22
CA ILE A 6 -2.00 -17.79 -3.21
C ILE A 6 -2.46 -16.52 -2.49
N VAL A 7 -1.60 -15.96 -1.65
CA VAL A 7 -1.77 -14.62 -1.07
C VAL A 7 -0.58 -13.75 -1.43
N PHE A 8 -0.86 -12.52 -1.78
CA PHE A 8 0.17 -11.51 -2.07
C PHE A 8 0.23 -10.48 -0.94
N PHE A 9 1.45 -10.17 -0.51
CA PHE A 9 1.74 -9.10 0.45
C PHE A 9 2.70 -8.09 -0.17
N GLY A 10 2.27 -6.84 -0.33
CA GLY A 10 3.04 -5.83 -1.05
C GLY A 10 3.17 -4.48 -0.34
N GLY A 11 4.13 -3.69 -0.82
CA GLY A 11 4.39 -2.33 -0.37
C GLY A 11 4.69 -1.38 -1.54
N ALA A 12 5.28 -0.23 -1.23
CA ALA A 12 5.45 0.89 -2.16
C ALA A 12 6.25 0.53 -3.42
N GLY A 13 7.18 -0.43 -3.34
CA GLY A 13 7.94 -0.91 -4.49
C GLY A 13 7.10 -1.57 -5.59
N VAL A 14 5.85 -1.98 -5.29
CA VAL A 14 4.91 -2.48 -6.31
C VAL A 14 4.47 -1.38 -7.27
N SER A 15 4.40 -0.13 -6.81
CA SER A 15 3.89 1.01 -7.57
C SER A 15 4.98 1.88 -8.20
N THR A 16 6.28 1.57 -7.99
CA THR A 16 7.38 2.36 -8.58
C THR A 16 7.36 2.32 -10.11
N GLU A 17 7.01 1.20 -10.71
CA GLU A 17 6.84 1.04 -12.17
C GLU A 17 5.56 1.74 -12.69
N SER A 18 4.73 2.28 -11.81
CA SER A 18 3.57 3.14 -12.10
C SER A 18 3.88 4.63 -11.94
N GLY A 19 5.14 4.99 -11.62
CA GLY A 19 5.55 6.36 -11.38
C GLY A 19 5.24 6.88 -9.97
N VAL A 20 4.85 6.00 -9.04
CA VAL A 20 4.66 6.34 -7.62
C VAL A 20 5.96 6.02 -6.89
N PRO A 21 6.69 7.02 -6.35
CA PRO A 21 7.96 6.78 -5.65
C PRO A 21 7.72 5.99 -4.36
N ASP A 22 8.65 5.15 -4.02
CA ASP A 22 8.67 4.54 -2.69
C ASP A 22 9.27 5.50 -1.64
N PHE A 23 9.32 5.05 -0.36
CA PHE A 23 9.78 5.91 0.72
C PHE A 23 11.31 5.85 0.94
N ARG A 24 11.97 4.72 0.65
CA ARG A 24 13.31 4.38 1.16
C ARG A 24 14.37 4.13 0.10
N SER A 25 14.02 4.06 -1.19
CA SER A 25 15.01 3.97 -2.27
C SER A 25 15.83 5.27 -2.37
N VAL A 26 16.89 5.25 -3.16
CA VAL A 26 17.77 6.42 -3.37
C VAL A 26 16.98 7.64 -3.84
N ASP A 27 15.96 7.42 -4.69
CA ASP A 27 15.05 8.46 -5.21
C ASP A 27 13.74 8.57 -4.39
N GLY A 28 13.64 7.84 -3.26
CA GLY A 28 12.46 7.79 -2.42
C GLY A 28 12.23 9.04 -1.59
N LEU A 29 11.04 9.15 -1.00
CA LEU A 29 10.60 10.35 -0.26
C LEU A 29 11.53 10.71 0.91
N TYR A 30 12.12 9.71 1.59
CA TYR A 30 13.01 9.96 2.73
C TYR A 30 14.37 10.57 2.36
N ASN A 31 14.76 10.48 1.10
CA ASN A 31 16.01 11.05 0.61
C ASN A 31 15.84 12.45 -0.02
N GLN A 32 14.60 13.01 0.02
CA GLN A 32 14.33 14.37 -0.45
C GLN A 32 14.49 15.37 0.72
N GLU A 33 14.99 16.57 0.39
CA GLU A 33 15.15 17.64 1.39
C GLU A 33 13.81 18.32 1.73
N TYR A 34 13.39 18.19 2.97
CA TYR A 34 12.24 18.88 3.56
C TYR A 34 12.63 19.50 4.89
N ALA A 35 11.85 20.50 5.33
CA ALA A 35 12.03 21.12 6.64
C ALA A 35 11.88 20.12 7.81
N TYR A 36 11.11 19.05 7.58
CA TYR A 36 10.87 17.96 8.53
C TYR A 36 10.97 16.62 7.80
N PRO A 37 11.41 15.53 8.48
CA PRO A 37 11.36 14.20 7.92
C PRO A 37 9.93 13.80 7.52
N PRO A 38 9.73 13.04 6.42
CA PRO A 38 8.41 12.60 5.99
C PRO A 38 7.60 11.87 7.06
N GLU A 39 8.25 11.05 7.91
CA GLU A 39 7.58 10.39 9.03
C GLU A 39 7.02 11.37 10.05
N THR A 40 7.70 12.49 10.26
CA THR A 40 7.21 13.56 11.15
C THR A 40 5.99 14.23 10.53
N ILE A 41 6.06 14.63 9.26
CA ILE A 41 4.94 15.29 8.57
C ILE A 41 3.72 14.37 8.50
N LEU A 42 3.93 13.08 8.23
CA LEU A 42 2.87 12.07 8.12
C LEU A 42 2.45 11.47 9.46
N SER A 43 2.72 12.15 10.59
CA SER A 43 2.26 11.74 11.91
C SER A 43 0.93 12.41 12.30
N HIS A 44 0.13 11.71 13.13
CA HIS A 44 -1.12 12.25 13.67
C HIS A 44 -0.89 13.56 14.43
N SER A 45 0.13 13.60 15.27
CA SER A 45 0.45 14.79 16.07
C SER A 45 0.85 15.99 15.21
N PHE A 46 1.58 15.77 14.10
CA PHE A 46 1.92 16.85 13.17
C PHE A 46 0.69 17.32 12.40
N TYR A 47 -0.12 16.40 11.88
CA TYR A 47 -1.39 16.69 11.22
C TYR A 47 -2.29 17.61 12.10
N ARG A 48 -2.37 17.30 13.38
CA ARG A 48 -3.18 18.09 14.35
C ARG A 48 -2.60 19.48 14.62
N ARG A 49 -1.28 19.62 14.69
CA ARG A 49 -0.60 20.87 15.05
C ARG A 49 -0.38 21.80 13.86
N ASN A 50 -0.10 21.22 12.67
CA ASN A 50 0.24 21.97 11.47
C ASN A 50 -0.44 21.37 10.23
N PRO A 51 -1.79 21.42 10.15
CA PRO A 51 -2.52 20.80 9.05
C PRO A 51 -2.20 21.46 7.70
N GLU A 52 -1.82 22.71 7.66
CA GLU A 52 -1.48 23.44 6.43
C GLU A 52 -0.23 22.82 5.76
N GLU A 53 0.84 22.62 6.52
CA GLU A 53 2.06 21.98 6.03
C GLU A 53 1.85 20.50 5.72
N PHE A 54 1.05 19.78 6.53
CA PHE A 54 0.65 18.42 6.24
C PHE A 54 -0.03 18.31 4.88
N TYR A 55 -1.05 19.14 4.58
CA TYR A 55 -1.76 19.08 3.30
C TYR A 55 -0.91 19.54 2.14
N ARG A 56 -0.01 20.49 2.33
CA ARG A 56 0.97 20.89 1.32
C ARG A 56 1.85 19.70 0.91
N PHE A 57 2.41 18.99 1.89
CA PHE A 57 3.21 17.80 1.65
C PHE A 57 2.37 16.67 1.04
N TYR A 58 1.22 16.36 1.65
CA TYR A 58 0.32 15.30 1.22
C TYR A 58 -0.08 15.43 -0.24
N ARG A 59 -0.50 16.61 -0.68
CA ARG A 59 -0.86 16.88 -2.07
C ARG A 59 0.30 16.69 -3.04
N ASN A 60 1.47 17.20 -2.67
CA ASN A 60 2.63 17.22 -3.55
C ASN A 60 3.35 15.87 -3.64
N LYS A 61 3.24 15.02 -2.60
CA LYS A 61 4.07 13.83 -2.44
C LYS A 61 3.32 12.53 -2.25
N MET A 62 2.03 12.57 -1.93
CA MET A 62 1.24 11.37 -1.66
C MET A 62 0.12 11.14 -2.69
N LEU A 63 -0.23 12.14 -3.50
CA LEU A 63 -1.29 12.04 -4.49
C LEU A 63 -0.72 11.95 -5.91
N PHE A 64 -1.09 10.89 -6.62
CA PHE A 64 -0.62 10.58 -7.98
C PHE A 64 -1.82 10.33 -8.91
N PRO A 65 -2.56 11.40 -9.33
CA PRO A 65 -3.81 11.26 -10.08
C PRO A 65 -3.65 10.57 -11.44
N ASN A 66 -2.45 10.63 -12.01
CA ASN A 66 -2.15 10.07 -13.33
C ASN A 66 -1.50 8.66 -13.27
N ALA A 67 -1.25 8.12 -12.08
CA ALA A 67 -0.68 6.79 -11.93
C ALA A 67 -1.64 5.73 -12.47
N LYS A 68 -1.09 4.76 -13.20
CA LYS A 68 -1.87 3.65 -13.78
C LYS A 68 -1.30 2.31 -13.30
N PRO A 69 -2.14 1.28 -13.17
CA PRO A 69 -1.68 -0.05 -12.83
C PRO A 69 -0.59 -0.54 -13.79
N ASN A 70 0.51 -1.04 -13.24
CA ASN A 70 1.58 -1.70 -13.99
C ASN A 70 1.33 -3.21 -14.11
N MET A 71 2.30 -3.94 -14.69
CA MET A 71 2.19 -5.37 -14.93
C MET A 71 1.98 -6.18 -13.65
N ALA A 72 2.60 -5.78 -12.52
CA ALA A 72 2.38 -6.46 -11.24
C ALA A 72 0.90 -6.42 -10.81
N HIS A 73 0.31 -5.24 -10.83
CA HIS A 73 -1.11 -5.07 -10.47
C HIS A 73 -2.04 -5.89 -11.37
N LYS A 74 -1.81 -5.84 -12.70
CA LYS A 74 -2.61 -6.56 -13.70
C LYS A 74 -2.49 -8.06 -13.56
N THR A 75 -1.27 -8.58 -13.37
CA THR A 75 -1.04 -10.01 -13.16
C THR A 75 -1.72 -10.51 -11.89
N LEU A 76 -1.64 -9.76 -10.79
CA LEU A 76 -2.33 -10.14 -9.55
C LEU A 76 -3.85 -10.17 -9.73
N ALA A 77 -4.42 -9.19 -10.42
CA ALA A 77 -5.85 -9.19 -10.74
C ALA A 77 -6.23 -10.38 -11.62
N LYS A 78 -5.40 -10.73 -12.60
CA LYS A 78 -5.63 -11.90 -13.46
C LYS A 78 -5.56 -13.22 -12.69
N LEU A 79 -4.60 -13.37 -11.79
CA LEU A 79 -4.51 -14.53 -10.90
C LEU A 79 -5.73 -14.66 -9.98
N GLU A 80 -6.29 -13.54 -9.52
CA GLU A 80 -7.55 -13.53 -8.76
C GLU A 80 -8.74 -13.97 -9.63
N GLU A 81 -8.85 -13.46 -10.86
CA GLU A 81 -9.87 -13.86 -11.84
C GLU A 81 -9.81 -15.36 -12.14
N MET A 82 -8.60 -15.93 -12.23
CA MET A 82 -8.37 -17.37 -12.42
C MET A 82 -8.67 -18.20 -11.15
N GLY A 83 -9.05 -17.57 -10.04
CA GLY A 83 -9.33 -18.21 -8.77
C GLY A 83 -8.10 -18.71 -8.01
N LYS A 84 -6.88 -18.34 -8.43
CA LYS A 84 -5.61 -18.76 -7.81
C LYS A 84 -5.20 -17.84 -6.67
N LEU A 85 -5.29 -16.52 -6.84
CA LEU A 85 -4.99 -15.53 -5.81
C LEU A 85 -6.25 -15.27 -4.97
N LYS A 86 -6.14 -15.39 -3.65
CA LYS A 86 -7.27 -15.22 -2.72
C LYS A 86 -7.34 -13.84 -2.10
N ALA A 87 -6.20 -13.18 -1.92
CA ALA A 87 -6.15 -11.82 -1.41
C ALA A 87 -4.88 -11.10 -1.83
N VAL A 88 -5.00 -9.80 -2.01
CA VAL A 88 -3.90 -8.84 -2.04
C VAL A 88 -3.90 -8.10 -0.71
N ILE A 89 -2.81 -8.19 0.04
CA ILE A 89 -2.59 -7.42 1.27
C ILE A 89 -1.58 -6.34 0.92
N THR A 90 -1.97 -5.09 1.03
CA THR A 90 -1.12 -3.98 0.59
C THR A 90 -0.90 -2.94 1.67
N GLN A 91 0.31 -2.42 1.73
CA GLN A 91 0.67 -1.24 2.51
C GLN A 91 0.42 0.06 1.72
N ASN A 92 0.12 -0.05 0.42
CA ASN A 92 -0.09 1.09 -0.45
C ASN A 92 -1.48 1.70 -0.26
N ILE A 93 -1.54 3.01 -0.46
CA ILE A 93 -2.75 3.83 -0.33
C ILE A 93 -3.29 4.31 -1.69
N ASP A 94 -2.64 3.93 -2.79
CA ASP A 94 -2.82 4.47 -4.13
C ASP A 94 -4.03 3.90 -4.90
N GLY A 95 -4.61 2.78 -4.45
CA GLY A 95 -5.76 2.13 -5.09
C GLY A 95 -5.45 1.44 -6.42
N LEU A 96 -4.17 1.26 -6.79
CA LEU A 96 -3.80 0.71 -8.10
C LEU A 96 -4.15 -0.78 -8.24
N HIS A 97 -4.23 -1.54 -7.16
CA HIS A 97 -4.71 -2.93 -7.20
C HIS A 97 -6.18 -2.99 -7.63
N GLN A 98 -7.04 -2.15 -7.03
CA GLN A 98 -8.45 -2.06 -7.39
C GLN A 98 -8.63 -1.52 -8.81
N ALA A 99 -7.82 -0.53 -9.20
CA ALA A 99 -7.83 0.02 -10.56
C ALA A 99 -7.42 -1.02 -11.62
N ALA A 100 -6.61 -2.03 -11.24
CA ALA A 100 -6.25 -3.15 -12.11
C ALA A 100 -7.34 -4.23 -12.20
N GLY A 101 -8.35 -4.20 -11.31
CA GLY A 101 -9.45 -5.16 -11.28
C GLY A 101 -9.44 -6.12 -10.09
N SER A 102 -8.45 -6.07 -9.18
CA SER A 102 -8.45 -6.85 -7.95
C SER A 102 -9.62 -6.46 -7.06
N LYS A 103 -10.34 -7.45 -6.54
CA LYS A 103 -11.56 -7.27 -5.73
C LYS A 103 -11.30 -7.49 -4.25
N ASN A 104 -10.44 -8.45 -3.92
CA ASN A 104 -10.13 -8.81 -2.54
C ASN A 104 -8.82 -8.18 -2.09
N VAL A 105 -8.86 -6.87 -1.80
CA VAL A 105 -7.70 -6.06 -1.44
C VAL A 105 -7.84 -5.58 0.00
N TYR A 106 -6.87 -5.93 0.85
CA TYR A 106 -6.77 -5.49 2.24
C TYR A 106 -5.75 -4.36 2.35
N GLU A 107 -6.24 -3.13 2.48
CA GLU A 107 -5.44 -1.90 2.54
C GLU A 107 -5.03 -1.60 3.98
N LEU A 108 -3.87 -2.10 4.42
CA LEU A 108 -3.39 -1.97 5.81
C LEU A 108 -3.22 -0.52 6.27
N HIS A 109 -2.88 0.37 5.35
CA HIS A 109 -2.65 1.79 5.66
C HIS A 109 -3.75 2.70 5.10
N GLY A 110 -4.92 2.13 4.77
CA GLY A 110 -6.05 2.89 4.24
C GLY A 110 -5.90 3.30 2.78
N SER A 111 -6.53 4.41 2.37
CA SER A 111 -6.60 4.80 0.97
C SER A 111 -6.77 6.31 0.80
N VAL A 112 -6.13 6.88 -0.22
CA VAL A 112 -6.34 8.28 -0.66
C VAL A 112 -7.72 8.49 -1.31
N HIS A 113 -8.38 7.39 -1.71
CA HIS A 113 -9.69 7.44 -2.37
C HIS A 113 -10.87 7.60 -1.40
N ARG A 114 -10.64 7.44 -0.12
CA ARG A 114 -11.64 7.64 0.94
C ARG A 114 -11.20 8.77 1.86
N ASN A 115 -12.09 9.75 2.03
CA ASN A 115 -11.83 10.90 2.87
C ASN A 115 -13.10 11.23 3.66
N HIS A 116 -12.96 11.62 4.91
CA HIS A 116 -14.11 11.91 5.77
C HIS A 116 -13.93 13.22 6.53
N CYS A 117 -15.02 13.97 6.64
CA CYS A 117 -15.06 15.12 7.53
C CYS A 117 -14.89 14.67 8.97
N GLN A 118 -13.98 15.29 9.69
CA GLN A 118 -13.68 14.94 11.08
C GLN A 118 -14.81 15.34 12.05
N ASP A 119 -15.69 16.27 11.66
CA ASP A 119 -16.77 16.75 12.54
C ASP A 119 -18.10 16.05 12.26
N CYS A 120 -18.50 15.89 10.99
CA CYS A 120 -19.81 15.35 10.64
C CYS A 120 -19.76 13.97 9.96
N GLY A 121 -18.58 13.41 9.71
CA GLY A 121 -18.39 12.09 9.08
C GLY A 121 -18.74 12.03 7.60
N LYS A 122 -19.10 13.14 6.93
CA LYS A 122 -19.46 13.14 5.50
C LYS A 122 -18.29 12.62 4.67
N PHE A 123 -18.59 11.67 3.77
CA PHE A 123 -17.64 11.10 2.82
C PHE A 123 -17.32 12.05 1.66
N TYR A 124 -16.07 12.00 1.20
CA TYR A 124 -15.57 12.69 0.01
C TYR A 124 -14.64 11.76 -0.77
N GLY A 125 -14.86 11.65 -2.08
CA GLY A 125 -13.97 10.92 -2.99
C GLY A 125 -12.66 11.65 -3.26
N PHE A 126 -11.73 10.95 -3.93
CA PHE A 126 -10.41 11.49 -4.29
C PHE A 126 -10.51 12.80 -5.08
N ASP A 127 -11.26 12.83 -6.19
CA ASP A 127 -11.34 14.00 -7.08
C ASP A 127 -11.87 15.24 -6.34
N GLN A 128 -12.88 15.05 -5.50
CA GLN A 128 -13.45 16.15 -4.72
C GLN A 128 -12.42 16.81 -3.78
N VAL A 129 -11.58 16.00 -3.13
CA VAL A 129 -10.54 16.50 -2.22
C VAL A 129 -9.33 17.02 -2.99
N TYR A 130 -9.00 16.39 -4.12
CA TYR A 130 -7.87 16.80 -4.96
C TYR A 130 -8.07 18.20 -5.55
N GLU A 131 -9.29 18.57 -5.93
CA GLU A 131 -9.65 19.89 -6.46
C GLU A 131 -9.70 21.01 -5.38
N MET A 132 -9.79 20.67 -4.10
CA MET A 132 -9.81 21.66 -3.02
C MET A 132 -8.42 22.25 -2.80
N GLU A 133 -8.30 23.57 -2.65
CA GLU A 133 -7.04 24.25 -2.30
C GLU A 133 -6.80 24.25 -0.79
N GLY A 134 -5.52 24.31 -0.39
CA GLY A 134 -5.12 24.41 1.02
C GLY A 134 -5.63 23.23 1.87
N ILE A 135 -6.16 23.52 3.06
CA ILE A 135 -6.77 22.52 3.94
C ILE A 135 -8.18 22.19 3.43
N PRO A 136 -8.47 20.94 3.03
CA PRO A 136 -9.79 20.58 2.54
C PRO A 136 -10.85 20.69 3.65
N ARG A 137 -11.94 21.41 3.38
CA ARG A 137 -13.00 21.65 4.34
C ARG A 137 -14.36 21.19 3.85
N CYS A 138 -15.10 20.59 4.75
CA CYS A 138 -16.49 20.22 4.58
C CYS A 138 -17.40 21.46 4.62
N GLN A 139 -18.60 21.35 4.07
CA GLN A 139 -19.64 22.38 4.17
C GLN A 139 -20.01 22.74 5.63
N CYS A 140 -19.80 21.81 6.59
CA CYS A 140 -20.00 22.08 8.01
C CYS A 140 -18.84 22.87 8.68
N GLY A 141 -17.75 23.16 7.94
CA GLY A 141 -16.55 23.82 8.43
C GLY A 141 -15.44 22.87 8.88
N GLY A 142 -15.75 21.60 9.12
CA GLY A 142 -14.80 20.60 9.58
C GLY A 142 -13.72 20.27 8.55
N ILE A 143 -12.54 19.85 9.01
CA ILE A 143 -11.44 19.38 8.14
C ILE A 143 -11.79 18.01 7.58
N ILE A 144 -11.54 17.82 6.29
CA ILE A 144 -11.70 16.52 5.63
C ILE A 144 -10.36 15.78 5.69
N LYS A 145 -10.28 14.70 6.48
CA LYS A 145 -9.07 13.87 6.62
C LYS A 145 -9.16 12.68 5.67
N PRO A 146 -8.06 12.33 4.95
CA PRO A 146 -8.01 11.06 4.22
C PRO A 146 -8.01 9.88 5.19
N ASP A 147 -8.61 8.77 4.77
CA ASP A 147 -8.59 7.48 5.50
C ASP A 147 -7.22 6.80 5.39
N VAL A 148 -6.18 7.57 5.36
CA VAL A 148 -4.79 7.10 5.40
C VAL A 148 -4.38 7.00 6.86
N VAL A 149 -3.81 5.85 7.22
CA VAL A 149 -3.25 5.63 8.56
C VAL A 149 -1.94 6.39 8.67
N LEU A 150 -1.91 7.38 9.53
CA LEU A 150 -0.72 8.17 9.82
C LEU A 150 0.15 7.47 10.87
N TYR A 151 1.43 7.81 10.94
CA TYR A 151 2.25 7.42 12.09
C TYR A 151 1.55 7.85 13.39
N GLU A 152 1.69 7.07 14.45
CA GLU A 152 0.99 7.21 15.74
C GLU A 152 -0.48 6.75 15.72
N GLU A 153 -1.06 6.43 14.55
CA GLU A 153 -2.41 5.85 14.44
C GLU A 153 -2.35 4.31 14.39
N GLY A 154 -3.39 3.68 14.91
CA GLY A 154 -3.55 2.21 14.83
C GLY A 154 -4.10 1.77 13.47
N LEU A 155 -3.69 0.58 13.02
CA LEU A 155 -4.30 -0.07 11.86
C LEU A 155 -5.72 -0.56 12.19
N ASP A 156 -6.57 -0.66 11.16
CA ASP A 156 -7.92 -1.22 11.31
C ASP A 156 -7.86 -2.70 11.72
N GLN A 157 -8.49 -3.03 12.86
CA GLN A 157 -8.43 -4.37 13.44
C GLN A 157 -9.06 -5.43 12.55
N LYS A 158 -10.12 -5.09 11.82
CA LYS A 158 -10.77 -6.01 10.88
C LYS A 158 -9.85 -6.33 9.71
N THR A 159 -9.19 -5.32 9.15
CA THR A 159 -8.21 -5.49 8.06
C THR A 159 -7.02 -6.34 8.51
N ILE A 160 -6.50 -6.12 9.73
CA ILE A 160 -5.45 -6.97 10.32
C ILE A 160 -5.93 -8.43 10.43
N GLN A 161 -7.10 -8.66 11.01
CA GLN A 161 -7.64 -10.00 11.21
C GLN A 161 -7.79 -10.74 9.88
N LEU A 162 -8.41 -10.12 8.88
CA LEU A 162 -8.59 -10.71 7.55
C LEU A 162 -7.26 -11.02 6.87
N SER A 163 -6.28 -10.13 7.03
CA SER A 163 -4.92 -10.31 6.48
C SER A 163 -4.21 -11.49 7.13
N VAL A 164 -4.26 -11.59 8.46
CA VAL A 164 -3.65 -12.71 9.22
C VAL A 164 -4.31 -14.03 8.85
N GLU A 165 -5.64 -14.08 8.76
CA GLU A 165 -6.38 -15.28 8.37
C GLU A 165 -6.01 -15.73 6.94
N ALA A 166 -5.92 -14.79 6.00
CA ALA A 166 -5.53 -15.09 4.63
C ALA A 166 -4.10 -15.65 4.56
N ILE A 167 -3.14 -14.99 5.21
CA ILE A 167 -1.73 -15.40 5.25
C ILE A 167 -1.58 -16.79 5.91
N ALA A 168 -2.25 -17.02 7.03
CA ALA A 168 -2.13 -18.28 7.77
C ALA A 168 -2.68 -19.49 7.00
N LYS A 169 -3.65 -19.27 6.11
CA LYS A 169 -4.28 -20.31 5.28
C LYS A 169 -3.61 -20.49 3.91
N ALA A 170 -2.71 -19.59 3.51
CA ALA A 170 -2.12 -19.61 2.19
C ALA A 170 -1.19 -20.83 1.98
N ASP A 171 -1.29 -21.45 0.82
CA ASP A 171 -0.31 -22.45 0.36
C ASP A 171 0.97 -21.78 -0.13
N VAL A 172 0.81 -20.63 -0.80
CA VAL A 172 1.91 -19.81 -1.32
C VAL A 172 1.72 -18.38 -0.80
N LEU A 173 2.75 -17.85 -0.18
CA LEU A 173 2.82 -16.43 0.15
C LEU A 173 3.86 -15.75 -0.76
N ILE A 174 3.41 -14.79 -1.55
CA ILE A 174 4.28 -13.94 -2.37
C ILE A 174 4.42 -12.60 -1.66
N ILE A 175 5.63 -12.25 -1.29
CA ILE A 175 5.98 -10.93 -0.73
C ILE A 175 6.71 -10.14 -1.82
N GLY A 176 6.25 -8.92 -2.11
CA GLY A 176 6.88 -8.13 -3.16
C GLY A 176 6.86 -6.63 -2.95
N GLY A 177 7.89 -5.95 -3.47
CA GLY A 177 7.97 -4.49 -3.46
C GLY A 177 7.90 -3.85 -2.07
N THR A 178 8.47 -4.50 -1.05
CA THR A 178 8.44 -3.99 0.33
C THR A 178 9.77 -4.20 1.04
N SER A 179 10.20 -3.21 1.82
CA SER A 179 11.39 -3.32 2.68
C SER A 179 11.13 -4.17 3.93
N LEU A 180 9.87 -4.48 4.25
CA LEU A 180 9.42 -5.13 5.50
C LEU A 180 9.92 -4.42 6.77
N ALA A 181 10.02 -3.09 6.73
CA ALA A 181 10.55 -2.28 7.82
C ALA A 181 9.47 -1.52 8.61
N VAL A 182 8.23 -1.44 8.10
CA VAL A 182 7.12 -0.71 8.75
C VAL A 182 6.25 -1.67 9.55
N TYR A 183 6.33 -1.54 10.87
CA TYR A 183 5.51 -2.32 11.81
C TYR A 183 4.26 -1.52 12.21
N PRO A 184 3.13 -2.20 12.53
CA PRO A 184 2.97 -3.65 12.67
C PRO A 184 2.77 -4.43 11.36
N ALA A 185 2.56 -3.75 10.22
CA ALA A 185 2.24 -4.38 8.94
C ALA A 185 3.28 -5.46 8.52
N ALA A 186 4.56 -5.16 8.62
CA ALA A 186 5.65 -6.10 8.28
C ALA A 186 5.61 -7.39 9.12
N GLY A 187 5.09 -7.34 10.35
CA GLY A 187 4.96 -8.50 11.23
C GLY A 187 3.90 -9.50 10.79
N LEU A 188 2.94 -9.11 9.95
CA LEU A 188 1.86 -9.99 9.51
C LEU A 188 2.36 -11.18 8.70
N VAL A 189 3.47 -11.04 7.98
CA VAL A 189 4.06 -12.14 7.19
C VAL A 189 4.55 -13.30 8.07
N ASP A 190 4.78 -13.06 9.37
CA ASP A 190 5.20 -14.11 10.31
C ASP A 190 4.09 -15.08 10.69
N TYR A 191 2.84 -14.80 10.35
CA TYR A 191 1.72 -15.73 10.50
C TYR A 191 1.66 -16.80 9.40
N TYR A 192 2.48 -16.68 8.35
CA TYR A 192 2.56 -17.70 7.30
C TYR A 192 3.07 -19.03 7.86
N ARG A 193 2.37 -20.12 7.52
CA ARG A 193 2.65 -21.48 8.01
C ARG A 193 3.00 -22.48 6.90
N GLY A 194 2.91 -22.05 5.65
CA GLY A 194 3.24 -22.88 4.49
C GLY A 194 4.75 -23.02 4.26
N ASN A 195 5.10 -23.64 3.17
CA ASN A 195 6.48 -23.94 2.77
C ASN A 195 6.81 -23.43 1.34
N LYS A 196 6.10 -22.43 0.88
CA LYS A 196 6.31 -21.80 -0.44
C LYS A 196 6.28 -20.27 -0.28
N LEU A 197 7.28 -19.75 0.43
CA LEU A 197 7.48 -18.32 0.61
C LEU A 197 8.32 -17.77 -0.55
N VAL A 198 7.73 -16.92 -1.37
CA VAL A 198 8.40 -16.24 -2.50
C VAL A 198 8.60 -14.77 -2.15
N LEU A 199 9.81 -14.27 -2.35
CA LEU A 199 10.15 -12.88 -2.12
C LEU A 199 10.67 -12.25 -3.41
N ILE A 200 9.97 -11.21 -3.90
CA ILE A 200 10.31 -10.49 -5.13
C ILE A 200 10.56 -9.03 -4.77
N ASN A 201 11.83 -8.64 -4.76
CA ASN A 201 12.20 -7.28 -4.33
C ASN A 201 13.53 -6.86 -4.94
N LYS A 202 13.67 -5.60 -5.36
CA LYS A 202 14.95 -5.09 -5.90
C LYS A 202 16.10 -5.20 -4.89
N SER A 203 15.82 -4.86 -3.64
CA SER A 203 16.79 -4.86 -2.55
C SER A 203 16.57 -6.04 -1.62
N LYS A 204 17.64 -6.46 -0.94
CA LYS A 204 17.57 -7.48 0.10
C LYS A 204 16.73 -7.03 1.29
N THR A 205 16.05 -7.99 1.93
CA THR A 205 15.26 -7.78 3.14
C THR A 205 15.75 -8.69 4.27
N GLN A 206 15.31 -8.40 5.48
CA GLN A 206 15.61 -9.25 6.65
C GLN A 206 14.96 -10.64 6.56
N LYS A 207 14.00 -10.85 5.67
CA LYS A 207 13.26 -12.09 5.50
C LYS A 207 13.80 -12.98 4.37
N ASP A 208 14.81 -12.54 3.61
CA ASP A 208 15.40 -13.30 2.50
C ASP A 208 15.84 -14.71 2.93
N GLN A 209 16.41 -14.84 4.14
CA GLN A 209 16.87 -16.15 4.66
C GLN A 209 15.74 -17.14 4.97
N ARG A 210 14.50 -16.66 5.09
CA ARG A 210 13.32 -17.49 5.36
C ARG A 210 12.55 -17.84 4.09
N ALA A 211 12.86 -17.18 2.98
CA ALA A 211 12.17 -17.41 1.72
C ALA A 211 12.70 -18.66 1.02
N ASP A 212 11.78 -19.46 0.44
CA ASP A 212 12.12 -20.61 -0.38
C ASP A 212 12.62 -20.18 -1.78
N LEU A 213 12.18 -19.00 -2.22
CA LEU A 213 12.62 -18.39 -3.48
C LEU A 213 12.76 -16.88 -3.30
N VAL A 214 13.94 -16.34 -3.64
CA VAL A 214 14.22 -14.90 -3.67
C VAL A 214 14.55 -14.45 -5.08
N ILE A 215 13.84 -13.44 -5.58
CA ILE A 215 14.06 -12.86 -6.90
C ILE A 215 14.37 -11.37 -6.72
N ASN A 216 15.63 -10.98 -7.00
CA ASN A 216 16.05 -9.59 -6.87
C ASN A 216 15.90 -8.82 -8.19
N GLN A 217 14.66 -8.58 -8.59
CA GLN A 217 14.29 -7.90 -9.82
C GLN A 217 13.06 -7.00 -9.60
N PRO A 218 12.74 -6.07 -10.53
CA PRO A 218 11.49 -5.31 -10.52
C PRO A 218 10.28 -6.25 -10.55
N ILE A 219 9.33 -6.00 -9.66
CA ILE A 219 8.20 -6.93 -9.49
C ILE A 219 7.26 -6.99 -10.70
N GLY A 220 7.08 -5.89 -11.42
CA GLY A 220 6.28 -5.87 -12.64
C GLY A 220 6.88 -6.69 -13.75
N GLU A 221 8.21 -6.64 -13.91
CA GLU A 221 8.93 -7.47 -14.87
C GLU A 221 8.80 -8.98 -14.55
N VAL A 222 8.93 -9.33 -13.26
CA VAL A 222 8.83 -10.74 -12.82
C VAL A 222 7.41 -11.26 -12.99
N LEU A 223 6.43 -10.55 -12.46
CA LEU A 223 5.03 -10.97 -12.51
C LEU A 223 4.46 -10.92 -13.93
N GLY A 224 4.93 -10.00 -14.78
CA GLY A 224 4.52 -9.92 -16.18
C GLY A 224 4.87 -11.17 -17.02
N GLN A 225 5.73 -12.04 -16.52
CA GLN A 225 6.10 -13.31 -17.17
C GLN A 225 5.26 -14.51 -16.67
N VAL A 226 4.41 -14.32 -15.67
CA VAL A 226 3.70 -15.43 -15.00
C VAL A 226 2.41 -15.81 -15.71
N VAL A 227 1.71 -14.83 -16.29
CA VAL A 227 0.47 -15.05 -17.06
C VAL A 227 0.44 -14.15 -18.28
N GLU A 228 -0.14 -14.68 -19.37
CA GLU A 228 -0.50 -13.86 -20.54
C GLU A 228 -1.72 -12.99 -20.19
N LEU A 229 -1.60 -11.68 -20.41
CA LEU A 229 -2.62 -10.67 -20.10
C LEU A 229 -3.45 -10.32 -21.33
#